data_c825af44c3894fd0b1229c565964da27
#
_entry.id   c825af44c3894fd0b1229c565964da27
#
_cell.length_a   1.000
_cell.length_b   1.000
_cell.length_c   1.000
_cell.angle_alpha   90.00
_cell.angle_beta   90.00
_cell.angle_gamma   90.00
#
_symmetry.space_group_name_H-M   'P 1'
#
loop_
_entity.id
_entity.type
_entity.pdbx_description
1 polymer ?
#
loop_
_entity_poly.entity_id
_entity_poly.type
_entity_poly.pdbx_seq_one_letter_code
_entity_poly.pdbx_strand_id
1 'polypeptide(L)'
;EEAVEGLAGGGPADVVELTCELARNMLELAGVHDADVEAALADGRAMDRWRAMISEQGGDPDAPMPRAAHTHQVLAEADGTIAEMDALSVGVASWRLGAGRAVKEDPVQAGAGIEIHAKPGERVTKGQPILTLHTDDEWRIDRALEALSGGIGIADGVELEQRRVVLETIS
;
A
#
# COMPACT_ATOMS: atom_id res chain seq x y z
N GLU A 1 -3.94 3.70 -6.91
CA GLU A 1 -3.64 2.76 -8.03
C GLU A 1 -3.83 1.32 -7.55
N GLU A 2 -3.08 0.83 -6.55
CA GLU A 2 -3.10 -0.55 -6.05
C GLU A 2 -4.52 -1.08 -5.72
N ALA A 3 -5.37 -0.28 -5.05
CA ALA A 3 -6.74 -0.70 -4.75
C ALA A 3 -7.59 -0.92 -6.02
N VAL A 4 -7.38 -0.12 -7.06
CA VAL A 4 -8.08 -0.27 -8.35
C VAL A 4 -7.57 -1.50 -9.09
N GLU A 5 -6.26 -1.76 -9.05
CA GLU A 5 -5.66 -2.97 -9.61
C GLU A 5 -6.18 -4.23 -8.90
N GLY A 6 -6.28 -4.21 -7.56
CA GLY A 6 -6.86 -5.30 -6.78
C GLY A 6 -8.31 -5.59 -7.15
N LEU A 7 -9.13 -4.54 -7.32
CA LEU A 7 -10.53 -4.67 -7.75
C LEU A 7 -10.67 -5.15 -9.21
N ALA A 8 -9.64 -4.95 -10.02
CA ALA A 8 -9.57 -5.47 -11.39
C ALA A 8 -9.01 -6.90 -11.49
N GLY A 9 -8.79 -7.56 -10.36
CA GLY A 9 -8.25 -8.93 -10.31
C GLY A 9 -6.71 -9.02 -10.37
N GLY A 10 -6.01 -7.89 -10.20
CA GLY A 10 -4.55 -7.79 -10.10
C GLY A 10 -4.09 -7.34 -8.72
N GLY A 11 -2.96 -6.61 -8.66
CA GLY A 11 -2.40 -6.06 -7.43
C GLY A 11 -1.55 -7.05 -6.63
N PRO A 12 -0.98 -6.61 -5.48
CA PRO A 12 -0.15 -7.44 -4.63
C PRO A 12 -0.93 -8.61 -4.02
N ALA A 13 -0.38 -9.82 -4.10
CA ALA A 13 -1.07 -11.05 -3.68
C ALA A 13 -1.48 -11.04 -2.20
N ASP A 14 -0.64 -10.48 -1.32
CA ASP A 14 -0.90 -10.36 0.11
C ASP A 14 -2.06 -9.40 0.42
N VAL A 15 -2.19 -8.30 -0.34
CA VAL A 15 -3.31 -7.34 -0.22
C VAL A 15 -4.61 -7.98 -0.70
N VAL A 16 -4.57 -8.72 -1.81
CA VAL A 16 -5.74 -9.46 -2.34
C VAL A 16 -6.18 -10.54 -1.35
N GLU A 17 -5.25 -11.35 -0.82
CA GLU A 17 -5.53 -12.36 0.20
C GLU A 17 -6.22 -11.77 1.42
N LEU A 18 -5.65 -10.69 1.99
CA LEU A 18 -6.23 -10.00 3.15
C LEU A 18 -7.64 -9.45 2.84
N THR A 19 -7.80 -8.83 1.68
CA THR A 19 -9.08 -8.25 1.25
C THR A 19 -10.16 -9.31 1.12
N CYS A 20 -9.84 -10.44 0.49
CA CYS A 20 -10.77 -11.56 0.35
C CYS A 20 -11.14 -12.18 1.71
N GLU A 21 -10.17 -12.33 2.61
CA GLU A 21 -10.45 -12.87 3.95
C GLU A 21 -11.34 -11.94 4.77
N LEU A 22 -11.06 -10.65 4.77
CA LEU A 22 -11.93 -9.66 5.43
C LEU A 22 -13.34 -9.66 4.84
N ALA A 23 -13.46 -9.72 3.52
CA ALA A 23 -14.75 -9.78 2.84
C ALA A 23 -15.54 -11.04 3.22
N ARG A 24 -14.91 -12.22 3.32
CA ARG A 24 -15.56 -13.45 3.77
C ARG A 24 -16.08 -13.32 5.21
N ASN A 25 -15.26 -12.81 6.11
CA ASN A 25 -15.67 -12.59 7.49
C ASN A 25 -16.85 -11.61 7.59
N MET A 26 -16.86 -10.53 6.80
CA MET A 26 -17.99 -9.58 6.75
C MET A 26 -19.26 -10.23 6.22
N LEU A 27 -19.16 -11.07 5.18
CA LEU A 27 -20.30 -11.81 4.60
C LEU A 27 -20.86 -12.83 5.60
N GLU A 28 -20.00 -13.58 6.29
CA GLU A 28 -20.39 -14.52 7.31
C GLU A 28 -21.16 -13.84 8.45
N LEU A 29 -20.66 -12.71 8.96
CA LEU A 29 -21.36 -11.90 9.97
C LEU A 29 -22.70 -11.36 9.48
N ALA A 30 -22.85 -11.13 8.18
CA ALA A 30 -24.10 -10.73 7.55
C ALA A 30 -25.05 -11.92 7.24
N GLY A 31 -24.65 -13.16 7.54
CA GLY A 31 -25.43 -14.38 7.25
C GLY A 31 -25.42 -14.77 5.76
N VAL A 32 -24.46 -14.30 4.98
CA VAL A 32 -24.29 -14.63 3.57
C VAL A 32 -23.15 -15.64 3.42
N HIS A 33 -23.49 -16.90 3.12
CA HIS A 33 -22.52 -18.00 3.14
C HIS A 33 -22.20 -18.59 1.75
N ASP A 34 -22.89 -18.16 0.71
CA ASP A 34 -22.80 -18.66 -0.66
C ASP A 34 -22.12 -17.70 -1.64
N ALA A 35 -21.57 -16.59 -1.14
CA ALA A 35 -20.86 -15.62 -1.98
C ALA A 35 -19.41 -16.05 -2.25
N ASP A 36 -19.06 -16.10 -3.54
CA ASP A 36 -17.69 -16.33 -3.99
C ASP A 36 -16.98 -14.97 -4.16
N VAL A 37 -16.10 -14.65 -3.21
CA VAL A 37 -15.38 -13.37 -3.14
C VAL A 37 -14.35 -13.27 -4.26
N GLU A 38 -13.62 -14.35 -4.52
CA GLU A 38 -12.61 -14.40 -5.57
C GLU A 38 -13.24 -14.26 -6.96
N ALA A 39 -14.37 -14.94 -7.18
CA ALA A 39 -15.12 -14.77 -8.42
C ALA A 39 -15.58 -13.34 -8.63
N ALA A 40 -15.95 -12.62 -7.56
CA ALA A 40 -16.38 -11.22 -7.64
C ALA A 40 -15.25 -10.26 -8.10
N LEU A 41 -13.98 -10.58 -7.79
CA LEU A 41 -12.83 -9.86 -8.32
C LEU A 41 -12.57 -10.27 -9.78
N ALA A 42 -12.58 -11.56 -10.07
CA ALA A 42 -12.22 -12.12 -11.38
C ALA A 42 -13.22 -11.75 -12.49
N ASP A 43 -14.51 -11.65 -12.17
CA ASP A 43 -15.59 -11.38 -13.14
C ASP A 43 -15.96 -9.89 -13.25
N GLY A 44 -15.30 -9.01 -12.50
CA GLY A 44 -15.45 -7.56 -12.56
C GLY A 44 -16.56 -6.98 -11.69
N ARG A 45 -17.38 -7.80 -10.99
CA ARG A 45 -18.45 -7.32 -10.12
C ARG A 45 -17.95 -6.37 -9.01
N ALA A 46 -16.76 -6.59 -8.47
CA ALA A 46 -16.16 -5.72 -7.48
C ALA A 46 -15.82 -4.35 -8.08
N MET A 47 -15.25 -4.32 -9.28
CA MET A 47 -14.95 -3.08 -10.03
C MET A 47 -16.23 -2.32 -10.38
N ASP A 48 -17.28 -3.00 -10.79
CA ASP A 48 -18.58 -2.37 -11.10
C ASP A 48 -19.16 -1.67 -9.87
N ARG A 49 -19.04 -2.28 -8.67
CA ARG A 49 -19.48 -1.66 -7.41
C ARG A 49 -18.65 -0.44 -7.04
N TRP A 50 -17.33 -0.49 -7.25
CA TRP A 50 -16.45 0.65 -7.04
C TRP A 50 -16.82 1.81 -7.97
N ARG A 51 -17.03 1.54 -9.27
CA ARG A 51 -17.45 2.55 -10.26
C ARG A 51 -18.79 3.19 -9.87
N ALA A 52 -19.77 2.38 -9.50
CA ALA A 52 -21.07 2.86 -9.06
C ALA A 52 -20.92 3.76 -7.80
N MET A 53 -20.13 3.35 -6.81
CA MET A 53 -19.88 4.13 -5.61
C MET A 53 -19.25 5.51 -5.92
N ILE A 54 -18.22 5.56 -6.75
CA ILE A 54 -17.57 6.82 -7.15
C ILE A 54 -18.56 7.74 -7.87
N SER A 55 -19.36 7.20 -8.80
CA SER A 55 -20.36 7.97 -9.55
C SER A 55 -21.47 8.52 -8.64
N GLU A 56 -21.98 7.72 -7.71
CA GLU A 56 -23.01 8.16 -6.73
C GLU A 56 -22.48 9.24 -5.78
N GLN A 57 -21.17 9.26 -5.53
CA GLN A 57 -20.51 10.32 -4.75
C GLN A 57 -20.20 11.57 -5.59
N GLY A 58 -20.58 11.59 -6.86
CA GLY A 58 -20.34 12.72 -7.77
C GLY A 58 -18.94 12.77 -8.36
N GLY A 59 -18.16 11.70 -8.22
CA GLY A 59 -16.84 11.53 -8.85
C GLY A 59 -16.94 10.92 -10.25
N ASP A 60 -15.84 10.96 -10.97
CA ASP A 60 -15.65 10.30 -12.27
C ASP A 60 -14.72 9.09 -12.08
N PRO A 61 -15.22 7.84 -12.20
CA PRO A 61 -14.40 6.63 -12.01
C PRO A 61 -13.37 6.43 -13.14
N ASP A 62 -13.50 7.13 -14.26
CA ASP A 62 -12.58 7.05 -15.40
C ASP A 62 -11.58 8.22 -15.44
N ALA A 63 -11.68 9.16 -14.49
CA ALA A 63 -10.72 10.25 -14.36
C ALA A 63 -9.30 9.73 -14.08
N PRO A 64 -8.25 10.34 -14.67
CA PRO A 64 -6.89 9.96 -14.38
C PRO A 64 -6.56 10.17 -12.90
N MET A 65 -5.87 9.20 -12.29
CA MET A 65 -5.42 9.31 -10.90
C MET A 65 -4.47 10.50 -10.73
N PRO A 66 -4.62 11.29 -9.66
CA PRO A 66 -3.68 12.35 -9.33
C PRO A 66 -2.25 11.80 -9.18
N ARG A 67 -1.28 12.51 -9.73
CA ARG A 67 0.15 12.19 -9.61
C ARG A 67 0.86 13.34 -8.92
N ALA A 68 1.79 13.00 -8.03
CA ALA A 68 2.64 13.97 -7.37
C ALA A 68 3.62 14.64 -8.36
N ALA A 69 3.95 15.90 -8.10
CA ALA A 69 4.87 16.67 -8.92
C ALA A 69 6.34 16.23 -8.77
N HIS A 70 6.70 15.71 -7.59
CA HIS A 70 8.07 15.30 -7.26
C HIS A 70 8.11 13.85 -6.79
N THR A 71 9.16 13.14 -7.16
CA THR A 71 9.43 11.78 -6.70
C THR A 71 10.88 11.65 -6.27
N HIS A 72 11.14 10.78 -5.28
CA HIS A 72 12.47 10.45 -4.81
C HIS A 72 12.58 8.96 -4.52
N GLN A 73 13.63 8.31 -5.05
CA GLN A 73 13.87 6.89 -4.82
C GLN A 73 14.79 6.68 -3.61
N VAL A 74 14.38 5.84 -2.69
CA VAL A 74 15.22 5.29 -1.62
C VAL A 74 15.83 4.00 -2.14
N LEU A 75 17.15 3.97 -2.21
CA LEU A 75 17.90 2.86 -2.81
C LEU A 75 18.47 1.94 -1.73
N ALA A 76 18.62 0.66 -2.04
CA ALA A 76 19.32 -0.29 -1.20
C ALA A 76 20.81 0.12 -1.03
N GLU A 77 21.25 0.23 0.22
CA GLU A 77 22.64 0.63 0.54
C GLU A 77 23.65 -0.51 0.36
N ALA A 78 23.17 -1.76 0.38
CA ALA A 78 23.97 -2.98 0.24
C ALA A 78 23.20 -4.08 -0.48
N ASP A 79 23.92 -5.12 -0.93
CA ASP A 79 23.30 -6.39 -1.32
C ASP A 79 22.82 -7.12 -0.06
N GLY A 80 21.66 -7.80 -0.14
CA GLY A 80 21.15 -8.57 1.00
C GLY A 80 19.65 -8.81 0.92
N THR A 81 19.07 -9.17 2.05
CA THR A 81 17.62 -9.34 2.23
C THR A 81 17.09 -8.17 3.07
N ILE A 82 15.94 -7.60 2.71
CA ILE A 82 15.22 -6.65 3.58
C ILE A 82 14.86 -7.40 4.86
N ALA A 83 15.63 -7.19 5.93
CA ALA A 83 15.43 -7.85 7.22
C ALA A 83 14.36 -7.15 8.06
N GLU A 84 14.21 -5.85 7.88
CA GLU A 84 13.26 -5.02 8.62
C GLU A 84 12.75 -3.89 7.74
N MET A 85 11.47 -3.58 7.88
CA MET A 85 10.84 -2.36 7.39
C MET A 85 9.79 -1.95 8.42
N ASP A 86 10.12 -0.92 9.21
CA ASP A 86 9.24 -0.44 10.28
C ASP A 86 8.03 0.29 9.69
N ALA A 87 6.86 -0.31 9.87
CA ALA A 87 5.60 0.22 9.35
C ALA A 87 5.26 1.62 9.91
N LEU A 88 5.66 1.92 11.16
CA LEU A 88 5.45 3.23 11.76
C LEU A 88 6.31 4.28 11.07
N SER A 89 7.58 4.00 10.85
CA SER A 89 8.50 4.89 10.12
C SER A 89 7.99 5.19 8.71
N VAL A 90 7.54 4.16 7.98
CA VAL A 90 6.94 4.32 6.64
C VAL A 90 5.66 5.14 6.70
N GLY A 91 4.78 4.88 7.68
CA GLY A 91 3.54 5.64 7.87
C GLY A 91 3.79 7.12 8.20
N VAL A 92 4.76 7.41 9.09
CA VAL A 92 5.16 8.79 9.44
C VAL A 92 5.79 9.49 8.23
N ALA A 93 6.62 8.79 7.46
CA ALA A 93 7.20 9.35 6.23
C ALA A 93 6.11 9.69 5.21
N SER A 94 5.16 8.80 4.97
CA SER A 94 4.01 9.04 4.08
C SER A 94 3.19 10.26 4.54
N TRP A 95 2.91 10.37 5.85
CA TRP A 95 2.25 11.54 6.43
C TRP A 95 3.05 12.84 6.19
N ARG A 96 4.37 12.81 6.39
CA ARG A 96 5.26 13.96 6.15
C ARG A 96 5.33 14.39 4.69
N LEU A 97 5.14 13.46 3.74
CA LEU A 97 5.04 13.74 2.30
C LEU A 97 3.76 14.51 1.92
N GLY A 98 2.75 14.52 2.78
CA GLY A 98 1.47 15.21 2.54
C GLY A 98 0.28 14.29 2.34
N ALA A 99 0.45 12.96 2.49
CA ALA A 99 -0.64 12.00 2.37
C ALA A 99 -1.64 12.04 3.54
N GLY A 100 -1.33 12.76 4.63
CA GLY A 100 -2.17 12.89 5.80
C GLY A 100 -2.20 14.31 6.36
N ARG A 101 -3.05 14.54 7.37
CA ARG A 101 -3.27 15.84 8.03
C ARG A 101 -2.68 15.83 9.44
N ALA A 102 -2.06 16.93 9.86
CA ALA A 102 -1.73 17.17 11.26
C ALA A 102 -2.94 17.76 12.01
N VAL A 103 -3.68 18.66 11.36
CA VAL A 103 -4.92 19.24 11.85
C VAL A 103 -6.00 19.15 10.76
N LYS A 104 -7.26 19.29 11.16
CA LYS A 104 -8.43 19.08 10.28
C LYS A 104 -8.41 19.96 9.03
N GLU A 105 -7.87 21.16 9.16
CA GLU A 105 -7.82 22.19 8.12
C GLU A 105 -6.69 22.01 7.12
N ASP A 106 -5.72 21.15 7.42
CA ASP A 106 -4.58 20.89 6.53
C ASP A 106 -5.05 20.27 5.20
N PRO A 107 -4.50 20.72 4.06
CA PRO A 107 -4.74 20.08 2.79
C PRO A 107 -4.06 18.69 2.75
N VAL A 108 -4.70 17.75 2.07
CA VAL A 108 -4.11 16.45 1.73
C VAL A 108 -3.73 16.47 0.26
N GLN A 109 -2.50 16.06 -0.04
CA GLN A 109 -2.04 15.89 -1.41
C GLN A 109 -2.48 14.52 -1.91
N ALA A 110 -3.37 14.48 -2.91
CA ALA A 110 -3.96 13.23 -3.39
C ALA A 110 -2.94 12.29 -4.08
N GLY A 111 -1.85 12.86 -4.61
CA GLY A 111 -0.75 12.09 -5.22
C GLY A 111 0.39 11.75 -4.27
N ALA A 112 0.36 12.24 -2.99
CA ALA A 112 1.45 11.98 -2.05
C ALA A 112 1.35 10.60 -1.43
N GLY A 113 2.51 9.98 -1.18
CA GLY A 113 2.60 8.67 -0.55
C GLY A 113 3.94 7.99 -0.78
N ILE A 114 3.98 6.70 -0.49
CA ILE A 114 5.15 5.84 -0.67
C ILE A 114 4.75 4.60 -1.45
N GLU A 115 5.46 4.33 -2.53
CA GLU A 115 5.41 3.08 -3.26
C GLU A 115 6.52 2.15 -2.74
N ILE A 116 6.16 0.90 -2.39
CA ILE A 116 7.09 -0.10 -1.85
C ILE A 116 7.44 -1.07 -2.97
N HIS A 117 8.74 -1.15 -3.31
CA HIS A 117 9.25 -2.01 -4.39
C HIS A 117 9.86 -3.30 -3.88
N ALA A 118 10.24 -3.36 -2.59
CA ALA A 118 10.76 -4.56 -1.96
C ALA A 118 10.27 -4.65 -0.52
N LYS A 119 9.78 -5.82 -0.12
CA LYS A 119 9.20 -6.11 1.20
C LYS A 119 10.18 -6.90 2.08
N PRO A 120 9.97 -6.97 3.42
CA PRO A 120 10.72 -7.85 4.29
C PRO A 120 10.73 -9.30 3.80
N GLY A 121 11.91 -9.91 3.75
CA GLY A 121 12.14 -11.24 3.18
C GLY A 121 12.60 -11.24 1.73
N GLU A 122 12.45 -10.13 1.01
CA GLU A 122 12.88 -10.04 -0.38
C GLU A 122 14.35 -9.65 -0.50
N ARG A 123 15.01 -10.22 -1.50
CA ARG A 123 16.41 -9.97 -1.79
C ARG A 123 16.58 -8.75 -2.68
N VAL A 124 17.52 -7.87 -2.33
CA VAL A 124 17.84 -6.65 -3.07
C VAL A 124 19.33 -6.58 -3.37
N THR A 125 19.67 -5.82 -4.39
CA THR A 125 21.07 -5.48 -4.74
C THR A 125 21.32 -4.01 -4.46
N LYS A 126 22.56 -3.66 -4.13
CA LYS A 126 22.97 -2.28 -3.88
C LYS A 126 22.60 -1.38 -5.05
N GLY A 127 21.91 -0.26 -4.74
CA GLY A 127 21.40 0.69 -5.72
C GLY A 127 20.03 0.34 -6.32
N GLN A 128 19.43 -0.81 -5.97
CA GLN A 128 18.07 -1.14 -6.36
C GLN A 128 17.09 -0.24 -5.59
N PRO A 129 16.06 0.33 -6.25
CA PRO A 129 15.00 1.05 -5.57
C PRO A 129 14.22 0.12 -4.62
N ILE A 130 14.06 0.54 -3.37
CA ILE A 130 13.24 -0.16 -2.36
C ILE A 130 11.97 0.60 -2.05
N LEU A 131 12.00 1.93 -2.10
CA LEU A 131 10.82 2.80 -1.99
C LEU A 131 10.89 3.89 -3.05
N THR A 132 9.71 4.39 -3.47
CA THR A 132 9.58 5.69 -4.15
C THR A 132 8.68 6.60 -3.32
N LEU A 133 9.20 7.76 -2.95
CA LEU A 133 8.48 8.82 -2.23
C LEU A 133 7.83 9.74 -3.26
N HIS A 134 6.58 10.12 -3.01
CA HIS A 134 5.77 10.99 -3.89
C HIS A 134 5.24 12.19 -3.10
N THR A 135 5.41 13.41 -3.61
CA THR A 135 4.90 14.64 -2.98
C THR A 135 4.75 15.77 -4.01
N ASP A 136 3.85 16.71 -3.76
CA ASP A 136 3.76 17.95 -4.55
C ASP A 136 4.76 19.03 -4.08
N ASP A 137 5.34 18.85 -2.89
CA ASP A 137 6.27 19.79 -2.27
C ASP A 137 7.65 19.15 -2.06
N GLU A 138 8.64 19.48 -2.88
CA GLU A 138 10.00 18.88 -2.85
C GLU A 138 10.65 18.93 -1.47
N TRP A 139 10.46 20.02 -0.71
CA TRP A 139 11.04 20.19 0.64
C TRP A 139 10.54 19.17 1.67
N ARG A 140 9.46 18.46 1.39
CA ARG A 140 8.91 17.41 2.25
C ARG A 140 9.71 16.12 2.19
N ILE A 141 10.50 15.92 1.12
CA ILE A 141 11.31 14.70 0.90
C ILE A 141 12.32 14.53 2.05
N ASP A 142 13.06 15.57 2.40
CA ASP A 142 14.07 15.47 3.49
C ASP A 142 13.44 15.07 4.82
N ARG A 143 12.26 15.60 5.15
CA ARG A 143 11.51 15.26 6.37
C ARG A 143 11.00 13.82 6.36
N ALA A 144 10.65 13.28 5.19
CA ALA A 144 10.25 11.89 5.03
C ALA A 144 11.45 10.96 5.19
N LEU A 145 12.60 11.32 4.61
CA LEU A 145 13.86 10.57 4.78
C LEU A 145 14.33 10.52 6.23
N GLU A 146 14.17 11.62 6.99
CA GLU A 146 14.42 11.62 8.44
C GLU A 146 13.54 10.60 9.18
N ALA A 147 12.26 10.46 8.81
CA ALA A 147 11.35 9.50 9.43
C ALA A 147 11.71 8.05 9.09
N LEU A 148 12.26 7.81 7.90
CA LEU A 148 12.72 6.49 7.44
C LEU A 148 14.09 6.11 8.03
N SER A 149 14.81 7.06 8.63
CA SER A 149 16.15 6.80 9.15
C SER A 149 16.14 5.72 10.23
N GLY A 150 16.86 4.62 9.98
CA GLY A 150 16.91 3.44 10.87
C GLY A 150 15.67 2.54 10.81
N GLY A 151 14.66 2.86 10.00
CA GLY A 151 13.43 2.07 9.86
C GLY A 151 13.52 0.96 8.80
N ILE A 152 14.62 0.91 8.03
CA ILE A 152 14.83 -0.11 7.00
C ILE A 152 16.17 -0.79 7.25
N GLY A 153 16.17 -2.10 7.44
CA GLY A 153 17.35 -2.92 7.66
C GLY A 153 17.58 -3.89 6.49
N ILE A 154 18.82 -3.92 5.98
CA ILE A 154 19.27 -4.91 4.99
C ILE A 154 20.34 -5.77 5.65
N ALA A 155 20.20 -7.10 5.59
CA ALA A 155 21.16 -8.03 6.13
C ALA A 155 21.47 -9.15 5.14
N ASP A 156 22.73 -9.62 5.12
CA ASP A 156 23.14 -10.74 4.29
C ASP A 156 22.88 -12.08 5.02
N GLY A 157 22.48 -13.10 4.27
CA GLY A 157 22.27 -14.44 4.79
C GLY A 157 21.08 -14.62 5.74
N VAL A 158 20.17 -13.66 5.81
CA VAL A 158 18.93 -13.76 6.60
C VAL A 158 17.84 -14.37 5.74
N GLU A 159 17.27 -15.49 6.18
CA GLU A 159 16.02 -16.04 5.69
C GLU A 159 14.91 -15.67 6.67
N LEU A 160 13.94 -14.89 6.22
CA LEU A 160 12.74 -14.59 6.99
C LEU A 160 11.65 -15.58 6.61
N GLU A 161 11.01 -16.19 7.62
CA GLU A 161 9.78 -16.93 7.38
C GLU A 161 8.71 -15.99 6.83
N GLN A 162 8.07 -16.40 5.75
CA GLN A 162 6.94 -15.64 5.20
C GLN A 162 5.82 -15.63 6.22
N ARG A 163 5.53 -14.45 6.77
CA ARG A 163 4.45 -14.28 7.74
C ARG A 163 3.10 -14.50 7.05
N ARG A 164 2.20 -15.21 7.73
CA ARG A 164 0.81 -15.30 7.29
C ARG A 164 0.19 -13.90 7.33
N VAL A 165 -0.60 -13.58 6.34
CA VAL A 165 -1.34 -12.31 6.27
C VAL A 165 -2.38 -12.26 7.39
N VAL A 166 -3.09 -13.36 7.62
CA VAL A 166 -4.03 -13.53 8.73
C VAL A 166 -3.37 -14.37 9.83
N LEU A 167 -3.17 -13.79 11.01
CA LEU A 167 -2.55 -14.46 12.15
C LEU A 167 -3.55 -15.31 12.91
N GLU A 168 -4.75 -14.77 13.18
CA GLU A 168 -5.79 -15.39 14.00
C GLU A 168 -7.14 -14.77 13.68
N THR A 169 -8.19 -15.57 13.74
CA THR A 169 -9.59 -15.12 13.72
C THR A 169 -10.19 -15.33 15.11
N ILE A 170 -10.64 -14.27 15.76
CA ILE A 170 -11.26 -14.31 17.09
C ILE A 170 -12.77 -14.26 16.90
N SER A 171 -13.46 -15.31 17.33
CA SER A 171 -14.94 -15.49 17.27
C SER A 171 -15.59 -15.23 18.63
#